data_09a2df95cd3c46d18b9510a567e50842
#
_entry.id   09a2df95cd3c46d18b9510a567e50842
#
_cell.length_a   1.000
_cell.length_b   1.000
_cell.length_c   1.000
_cell.angle_alpha   90.00
_cell.angle_beta   90.00
_cell.angle_gamma   90.00
#
_symmetry.space_group_name_H-M   'P 1'
#
loop_
_entity.id
_entity.type
_entity.pdbx_description
1 polymer ?
#
loop_
_entity_poly.entity_id
_entity_poly.type
_entity_poly.pdbx_seq_one_letter_code
_entity_poly.pdbx_strand_id
1 'polypeptide(L)'
;MKSPRTRFIIVCAVVFVIGVGVGVAGALLAKYLRGEPGLTFVARVAQLLPGTYDVRKEDDISSAADLQPLTTFWEVREQIKKNFVHGIDAQEEKELTYGAVRGMLKALDDPYTRFMTPEEYKEFNVENAGQFDGIGAELTMQKDEKTGIDKVIITAPIPGGPAEKAGILAGDVIIKVDDKSIQDLTLPEVVKRIRGQRGTEVKLTIVREEQPKPIDKAIVRDKIEIPNVESKMLEGKIGYIWLRRFDRQAEGKLHEAVGQLQQQGMKGLLLDLSVNPGGLLDSAVRVGGMFVSGPVVWIEERGAEPHPMNAEPGQQIDPKLPIVVLINEASASASEIVAGAIQDDKRGLIVGQKSFGKGKVQTVIELNDGSALAITTANYLTPLKRNIDEKGIMPDRVLEKPKKEDEKLTMSA
;
A
#
# COMPACT_ATOMS: atom_id res chain seq x y z
N MET A 1 28.42 -14.05 -42.73
CA MET A 1 27.96 -13.24 -43.87
C MET A 1 26.45 -13.39 -43.97
N LYS A 2 25.66 -12.32 -43.72
CA LYS A 2 24.19 -12.36 -43.85
C LYS A 2 23.83 -12.27 -45.32
N SER A 3 22.86 -13.07 -45.78
CA SER A 3 22.47 -13.20 -47.15
C SER A 3 21.99 -11.86 -47.79
N PRO A 4 22.10 -11.66 -49.12
CA PRO A 4 21.64 -10.44 -49.77
C PRO A 4 20.16 -10.11 -49.48
N ARG A 5 19.32 -11.13 -49.33
CA ARG A 5 17.89 -10.97 -48.99
C ARG A 5 17.67 -10.34 -47.62
N THR A 6 18.48 -10.70 -46.58
CA THR A 6 18.39 -10.13 -45.24
C THR A 6 18.79 -8.66 -45.20
N ARG A 7 19.79 -8.26 -46.02
CA ARG A 7 20.17 -6.84 -46.14
C ARG A 7 19.09 -6.01 -46.84
N PHE A 8 18.47 -6.55 -47.88
CA PHE A 8 17.38 -5.86 -48.57
C PHE A 8 16.17 -5.62 -47.68
N ILE A 9 15.75 -6.61 -46.89
CA ILE A 9 14.64 -6.48 -45.96
C ILE A 9 14.96 -5.44 -44.87
N ILE A 10 16.18 -5.41 -44.33
CA ILE A 10 16.59 -4.42 -43.29
C ILE A 10 16.61 -3.01 -43.93
N VAL A 11 17.10 -2.84 -45.11
CA VAL A 11 17.10 -1.52 -45.80
C VAL A 11 15.68 -1.05 -46.11
N CYS A 12 14.79 -1.93 -46.55
CA CYS A 12 13.39 -1.58 -46.79
C CYS A 12 12.66 -1.21 -45.45
N ALA A 13 12.94 -1.92 -44.36
CA ALA A 13 12.38 -1.59 -43.04
C ALA A 13 12.87 -0.23 -42.53
N VAL A 14 14.17 0.07 -42.68
CA VAL A 14 14.75 1.36 -42.28
C VAL A 14 14.21 2.51 -43.13
N VAL A 15 14.10 2.33 -44.45
CA VAL A 15 13.53 3.34 -45.33
C VAL A 15 12.05 3.56 -45.06
N PHE A 16 11.30 2.51 -44.71
CA PHE A 16 9.89 2.62 -44.30
C PHE A 16 9.74 3.40 -43.00
N VAL A 17 10.56 3.12 -41.98
CA VAL A 17 10.53 3.84 -40.68
C VAL A 17 10.93 5.30 -40.88
N ILE A 18 11.94 5.61 -41.68
CA ILE A 18 12.34 6.99 -41.99
C ILE A 18 11.24 7.69 -42.80
N GLY A 19 10.65 7.02 -43.77
CA GLY A 19 9.55 7.57 -44.62
C GLY A 19 8.31 7.90 -43.80
N VAL A 20 7.93 7.04 -42.85
CA VAL A 20 6.82 7.28 -41.92
C VAL A 20 7.17 8.45 -40.97
N GLY A 21 8.40 8.50 -40.46
CA GLY A 21 8.85 9.61 -39.58
C GLY A 21 8.81 10.97 -40.28
N VAL A 22 9.28 11.05 -41.53
CA VAL A 22 9.25 12.29 -42.31
C VAL A 22 7.83 12.65 -42.73
N GLY A 23 7.00 11.67 -43.08
CA GLY A 23 5.58 11.87 -43.40
C GLY A 23 4.77 12.41 -42.21
N VAL A 24 5.02 11.85 -41.03
CA VAL A 24 4.38 12.31 -39.76
C VAL A 24 4.84 13.73 -39.40
N ALA A 25 6.14 14.00 -39.49
CA ALA A 25 6.66 15.34 -39.19
C ALA A 25 6.13 16.39 -40.20
N GLY A 26 6.04 16.05 -41.48
CA GLY A 26 5.47 16.91 -42.50
C GLY A 26 3.97 17.18 -42.33
N ALA A 27 3.21 16.15 -41.95
CA ALA A 27 1.78 16.29 -41.64
C ALA A 27 1.52 17.13 -40.39
N LEU A 28 2.36 17.00 -39.36
CA LEU A 28 2.30 17.80 -38.12
C LEU A 28 2.62 19.28 -38.41
N LEU A 29 3.63 19.55 -39.20
CA LEU A 29 3.99 20.91 -39.62
C LEU A 29 2.90 21.56 -40.50
N ALA A 30 2.30 20.82 -41.42
CA ALA A 30 1.20 21.31 -42.23
C ALA A 30 -0.07 21.62 -41.41
N LYS A 31 -0.35 20.85 -40.37
CA LYS A 31 -1.47 21.10 -39.44
C LYS A 31 -1.19 22.27 -38.50
N TYR A 32 0.03 22.37 -37.96
CA TYR A 32 0.45 23.52 -37.15
C TYR A 32 0.26 24.83 -37.92
N LEU A 33 0.61 24.85 -39.21
CA LEU A 33 0.45 26.01 -40.10
C LEU A 33 -1.03 26.31 -40.45
N ARG A 34 -1.96 25.35 -40.24
CA ARG A 34 -3.40 25.54 -40.48
C ARG A 34 -4.21 25.82 -39.20
N GLY A 35 -3.58 25.85 -38.02
CA GLY A 35 -4.24 26.18 -36.74
C GLY A 35 -5.20 25.11 -36.21
N GLU A 36 -5.10 23.84 -36.65
CA GLU A 36 -5.93 22.75 -36.14
C GLU A 36 -5.36 22.15 -34.84
N PRO A 37 -6.18 21.79 -33.83
CA PRO A 37 -5.71 21.22 -32.57
C PRO A 37 -5.05 19.86 -32.77
N GLY A 38 -3.79 19.74 -32.32
CA GLY A 38 -2.90 18.58 -32.58
C GLY A 38 -3.24 17.27 -31.84
N LEU A 39 -4.19 17.25 -30.92
CA LEU A 39 -4.50 16.10 -30.05
C LEU A 39 -5.15 14.90 -30.78
N THR A 40 -5.96 15.16 -31.81
CA THR A 40 -6.65 14.08 -32.55
C THR A 40 -5.73 13.24 -33.44
N PHE A 41 -4.53 13.72 -33.77
CA PHE A 41 -3.59 13.00 -34.62
C PHE A 41 -2.72 12.03 -33.81
N VAL A 42 -2.30 12.41 -32.60
CA VAL A 42 -1.49 11.53 -31.72
C VAL A 42 -2.30 10.28 -31.32
N ALA A 43 -3.59 10.43 -31.06
CA ALA A 43 -4.48 9.31 -30.78
C ALA A 43 -4.61 8.33 -31.95
N ARG A 44 -4.65 8.82 -33.20
CA ARG A 44 -4.73 7.95 -34.40
C ARG A 44 -3.43 7.22 -34.72
N VAL A 45 -2.27 7.79 -34.42
CA VAL A 45 -0.96 7.13 -34.66
C VAL A 45 -0.71 6.04 -33.59
N ALA A 46 -1.19 6.21 -32.35
CA ALA A 46 -1.11 5.19 -31.32
C ALA A 46 -1.87 3.90 -31.69
N GLN A 47 -2.94 3.98 -32.49
CA GLN A 47 -3.70 2.81 -32.95
C GLN A 47 -2.97 1.96 -34.03
N LEU A 48 -1.88 2.44 -34.59
CA LEU A 48 -1.13 1.74 -35.66
C LEU A 48 0.07 0.93 -35.14
N LEU A 49 0.35 0.98 -33.83
CA LEU A 49 1.46 0.25 -33.19
C LEU A 49 0.93 -1.04 -32.55
N PRO A 50 1.37 -2.23 -32.96
CA PRO A 50 0.97 -3.48 -32.32
C PRO A 50 1.55 -3.54 -30.90
N GLY A 51 0.68 -3.60 -29.90
CA GLY A 51 1.05 -3.73 -28.48
C GLY A 51 0.72 -2.53 -27.61
N THR A 52 0.11 -1.47 -28.12
CA THR A 52 -0.40 -0.36 -27.32
C THR A 52 -1.84 -0.62 -26.88
N TYR A 53 -2.09 -0.42 -25.61
CA TYR A 53 -3.35 -0.50 -24.90
C TYR A 53 -4.56 -0.17 -25.78
N ASP A 54 -5.53 -1.09 -25.79
CA ASP A 54 -6.83 -0.93 -26.43
C ASP A 54 -7.66 0.12 -25.67
N VAL A 55 -7.53 1.37 -26.08
CA VAL A 55 -8.49 2.41 -25.71
C VAL A 55 -9.77 2.14 -26.51
N ARG A 56 -10.48 1.10 -26.12
CA ARG A 56 -11.81 0.84 -26.67
C ARG A 56 -12.83 1.68 -25.96
N LYS A 57 -13.43 2.42 -26.79
CA LYS A 57 -14.66 3.23 -26.82
C LYS A 57 -14.38 4.72 -26.70
N GLU A 58 -14.04 5.28 -27.87
CA GLU A 58 -14.31 6.68 -28.21
C GLU A 58 -15.83 7.01 -28.26
N ASP A 59 -16.66 6.36 -27.45
CA ASP A 59 -18.09 6.59 -27.59
C ASP A 59 -18.61 7.72 -26.70
N ASP A 60 -17.76 8.40 -25.88
CA ASP A 60 -18.29 9.40 -24.96
C ASP A 60 -17.49 10.70 -24.73
N ILE A 61 -16.50 11.04 -25.53
CA ILE A 61 -15.90 12.39 -25.45
C ILE A 61 -16.33 13.21 -26.70
N SER A 62 -17.61 13.33 -26.92
CA SER A 62 -18.08 13.99 -28.14
C SER A 62 -19.01 15.19 -27.94
N SER A 63 -19.25 15.65 -26.72
CA SER A 63 -20.02 16.88 -26.54
C SER A 63 -19.20 18.01 -25.91
N ALA A 64 -19.31 19.20 -26.46
CA ALA A 64 -18.75 20.42 -25.86
C ALA A 64 -19.26 20.64 -24.41
N ALA A 65 -20.36 19.99 -24.03
CA ALA A 65 -20.92 19.99 -22.68
C ALA A 65 -20.00 19.29 -21.68
N ASP A 66 -19.25 18.23 -22.06
CA ASP A 66 -18.35 17.50 -21.17
C ASP A 66 -17.08 18.29 -20.84
N LEU A 67 -16.73 19.29 -21.67
CA LEU A 67 -15.57 20.14 -21.46
C LEU A 67 -15.87 21.41 -20.62
N GLN A 68 -17.15 21.77 -20.43
CA GLN A 68 -17.51 22.99 -19.67
C GLN A 68 -16.99 22.98 -18.23
N PRO A 69 -17.09 21.87 -17.46
CA PRO A 69 -16.54 21.83 -16.11
C PRO A 69 -15.02 22.06 -16.06
N LEU A 70 -14.29 21.55 -17.06
CA LEU A 70 -12.83 21.75 -17.17
C LEU A 70 -12.49 23.20 -17.53
N THR A 71 -13.29 23.86 -18.36
CA THR A 71 -13.11 25.29 -18.69
C THR A 71 -13.25 26.15 -17.44
N THR A 72 -14.29 25.94 -16.64
CA THR A 72 -14.47 26.64 -15.36
C THR A 72 -13.32 26.38 -14.40
N PHE A 73 -12.84 25.14 -14.31
CA PHE A 73 -11.66 24.80 -13.50
C PHE A 73 -10.42 25.63 -13.91
N TRP A 74 -10.14 25.71 -15.21
CA TRP A 74 -9.00 26.48 -15.73
C TRP A 74 -9.19 27.98 -15.51
N GLU A 75 -10.38 28.50 -15.70
CA GLU A 75 -10.69 29.92 -15.42
C GLU A 75 -10.44 30.27 -13.96
N VAL A 76 -10.94 29.45 -13.03
CA VAL A 76 -10.71 29.66 -11.59
C VAL A 76 -9.23 29.62 -11.26
N ARG A 77 -8.49 28.62 -11.78
CA ARG A 77 -7.04 28.53 -11.58
C ARG A 77 -6.31 29.79 -12.06
N GLU A 78 -6.63 30.28 -13.27
CA GLU A 78 -6.01 31.50 -13.80
C GLU A 78 -6.38 32.75 -12.98
N GLN A 79 -7.61 32.86 -12.49
CA GLN A 79 -8.02 33.95 -11.62
C GLN A 79 -7.28 33.92 -10.27
N ILE A 80 -7.08 32.74 -9.69
CA ILE A 80 -6.27 32.57 -8.48
C ILE A 80 -4.83 33.06 -8.73
N LYS A 81 -4.17 32.56 -9.79
CA LYS A 81 -2.79 32.96 -10.14
C LYS A 81 -2.64 34.47 -10.35
N LYS A 82 -3.66 35.12 -10.94
CA LYS A 82 -3.62 36.55 -11.29
C LYS A 82 -3.93 37.46 -10.11
N ASN A 83 -4.84 37.06 -9.24
CA ASN A 83 -5.46 37.98 -8.29
C ASN A 83 -5.20 37.62 -6.82
N PHE A 84 -4.63 36.42 -6.52
CA PHE A 84 -4.35 36.05 -5.13
C PHE A 84 -3.28 37.00 -4.53
N VAL A 85 -3.58 37.60 -3.38
CA VAL A 85 -2.82 38.73 -2.80
C VAL A 85 -1.35 38.39 -2.50
N HIS A 86 -1.04 37.16 -2.14
CA HIS A 86 0.33 36.73 -1.81
C HIS A 86 1.09 36.13 -3.00
N GLY A 87 0.43 36.07 -4.18
CA GLY A 87 0.96 35.30 -5.31
C GLY A 87 0.89 33.78 -5.06
N ILE A 88 1.40 33.02 -5.98
CA ILE A 88 1.44 31.54 -5.88
C ILE A 88 2.76 31.09 -6.49
N ASP A 89 3.56 30.37 -5.71
CA ASP A 89 4.77 29.73 -6.20
C ASP A 89 4.49 28.34 -6.83
N ALA A 90 5.52 27.71 -7.37
CA ALA A 90 5.38 26.42 -8.04
C ALA A 90 4.95 25.28 -7.09
N GLN A 91 5.34 25.33 -5.82
CA GLN A 91 4.95 24.35 -4.83
C GLN A 91 3.48 24.52 -4.43
N GLU A 92 3.06 25.76 -4.19
CA GLU A 92 1.67 26.09 -3.90
C GLU A 92 0.75 25.76 -5.08
N GLU A 93 1.20 25.94 -6.32
CA GLU A 93 0.45 25.53 -7.52
C GLU A 93 0.26 24.02 -7.58
N LYS A 94 1.27 23.25 -7.20
CA LYS A 94 1.18 21.78 -7.09
C LYS A 94 0.17 21.36 -6.01
N GLU A 95 0.21 22.02 -4.86
CA GLU A 95 -0.72 21.74 -3.75
C GLU A 95 -2.17 22.08 -4.12
N LEU A 96 -2.39 23.20 -4.82
CA LEU A 96 -3.71 23.53 -5.36
C LEU A 96 -4.23 22.47 -6.33
N THR A 97 -3.37 21.96 -7.20
CA THR A 97 -3.72 20.89 -8.14
C THR A 97 -4.11 19.61 -7.38
N TYR A 98 -3.32 19.20 -6.41
CA TYR A 98 -3.63 18.03 -5.58
C TYR A 98 -4.89 18.22 -4.74
N GLY A 99 -5.11 19.44 -4.23
CA GLY A 99 -6.34 19.82 -3.54
C GLY A 99 -7.57 19.69 -4.43
N ALA A 100 -7.48 20.12 -5.68
CA ALA A 100 -8.56 19.98 -6.66
C ALA A 100 -8.87 18.52 -6.99
N VAL A 101 -7.84 17.67 -7.18
CA VAL A 101 -7.99 16.23 -7.38
C VAL A 101 -8.69 15.59 -6.18
N ARG A 102 -8.26 15.90 -4.95
CA ARG A 102 -8.91 15.42 -3.74
C ARG A 102 -10.38 15.89 -3.64
N GLY A 103 -10.67 17.13 -4.04
CA GLY A 103 -12.03 17.66 -4.12
C GLY A 103 -12.92 16.90 -5.10
N MET A 104 -12.38 16.55 -6.27
CA MET A 104 -13.08 15.73 -7.27
C MET A 104 -13.41 14.34 -6.72
N LEU A 105 -12.45 13.67 -6.06
CA LEU A 105 -12.68 12.35 -5.48
C LEU A 105 -13.70 12.37 -4.34
N LYS A 106 -13.68 13.43 -3.54
CA LYS A 106 -14.68 13.62 -2.47
C LYS A 106 -16.10 13.66 -2.98
N ALA A 107 -16.32 14.13 -4.21
CA ALA A 107 -17.66 14.16 -4.83
C ALA A 107 -18.21 12.77 -5.20
N LEU A 108 -17.37 11.71 -5.16
CA LEU A 108 -17.83 10.32 -5.38
C LEU A 108 -18.52 9.72 -4.16
N ASP A 109 -18.43 10.37 -3.00
CA ASP A 109 -18.96 9.87 -1.71
C ASP A 109 -18.47 8.45 -1.36
N ASP A 110 -17.23 8.13 -1.79
CA ASP A 110 -16.55 6.88 -1.50
C ASP A 110 -15.32 7.14 -0.59
N PRO A 111 -15.36 6.69 0.66
CA PRO A 111 -14.27 6.93 1.61
C PRO A 111 -12.98 6.19 1.29
N TYR A 112 -13.01 5.22 0.39
CA TYR A 112 -11.89 4.38 0.03
C TYR A 112 -11.15 4.86 -1.22
N THR A 113 -11.84 5.59 -2.11
CA THR A 113 -11.20 6.22 -3.28
C THR A 113 -10.40 7.43 -2.82
N ARG A 114 -9.09 7.40 -3.07
CA ARG A 114 -8.18 8.46 -2.62
C ARG A 114 -7.05 8.72 -3.60
N PHE A 115 -6.58 9.95 -3.61
CA PHE A 115 -5.34 10.36 -4.24
C PHE A 115 -4.18 10.25 -3.25
N MET A 116 -3.04 9.79 -3.72
CA MET A 116 -1.77 9.73 -2.98
C MET A 116 -0.73 10.57 -3.70
N THR A 117 -0.08 11.48 -2.99
CA THR A 117 1.11 12.17 -3.50
C THR A 117 2.23 11.16 -3.79
N PRO A 118 3.30 11.53 -4.53
CA PRO A 118 4.44 10.64 -4.75
C PRO A 118 5.04 10.10 -3.44
N GLU A 119 5.08 10.92 -2.39
CA GLU A 119 5.56 10.55 -1.07
C GLU A 119 4.62 9.52 -0.40
N GLU A 120 3.32 9.81 -0.37
CA GLU A 120 2.29 8.91 0.19
C GLU A 120 2.25 7.57 -0.56
N TYR A 121 2.40 7.59 -1.89
CA TYR A 121 2.44 6.38 -2.70
C TYR A 121 3.70 5.55 -2.43
N LYS A 122 4.84 6.20 -2.23
CA LYS A 122 6.08 5.49 -1.84
C LYS A 122 5.92 4.81 -0.49
N GLU A 123 5.31 5.46 0.51
CA GLU A 123 5.05 4.86 1.82
C GLU A 123 4.05 3.70 1.72
N PHE A 124 2.97 3.85 0.96
CA PHE A 124 2.03 2.78 0.67
C PHE A 124 2.71 1.55 0.06
N ASN A 125 3.65 1.75 -0.88
CA ASN A 125 4.42 0.66 -1.47
C ASN A 125 5.36 -0.02 -0.47
N VAL A 126 5.98 0.74 0.44
CA VAL A 126 6.81 0.21 1.53
C VAL A 126 5.98 -0.66 2.47
N GLU A 127 4.83 -0.18 2.91
CA GLU A 127 3.91 -0.94 3.76
C GLU A 127 3.44 -2.25 3.11
N ASN A 128 3.10 -2.19 1.82
CA ASN A 128 2.67 -3.38 1.06
C ASN A 128 3.81 -4.34 0.75
N ALA A 129 5.05 -3.86 0.66
CA ALA A 129 6.22 -4.72 0.54
C ALA A 129 6.57 -5.43 1.85
N GLY A 130 6.15 -4.91 3.00
CA GLY A 130 6.51 -5.39 4.33
C GLY A 130 7.99 -5.21 4.66
N GLN A 131 8.68 -4.34 3.91
CA GLN A 131 10.11 -4.09 4.06
C GLN A 131 10.50 -2.73 3.46
N PHE A 132 11.57 -2.15 3.98
CA PHE A 132 12.15 -0.90 3.47
C PHE A 132 13.67 -0.86 3.70
N ASP A 133 14.35 0.03 2.98
CA ASP A 133 15.77 0.28 3.23
C ASP A 133 15.92 1.41 4.27
N GLY A 134 16.66 1.13 5.34
CA GLY A 134 16.82 2.08 6.43
C GLY A 134 17.68 1.55 7.57
N ILE A 135 17.51 2.15 8.75
CA ILE A 135 18.28 1.77 9.95
C ILE A 135 17.54 0.79 10.86
N GLY A 136 16.22 0.60 10.70
CA GLY A 136 15.42 -0.27 11.56
C GLY A 136 15.23 0.31 12.97
N ALA A 137 14.53 1.42 13.07
CA ALA A 137 14.10 2.02 14.33
C ALA A 137 12.71 2.62 14.19
N GLU A 138 11.90 2.47 15.22
CA GLU A 138 10.62 3.16 15.36
C GLU A 138 10.86 4.55 15.95
N LEU A 139 10.24 5.56 15.36
CA LEU A 139 10.41 6.95 15.73
C LEU A 139 9.06 7.58 16.10
N THR A 140 9.07 8.43 17.12
CA THR A 140 7.93 9.27 17.47
C THR A 140 8.38 10.71 17.66
N MET A 141 7.45 11.66 17.52
CA MET A 141 7.70 13.06 17.83
C MET A 141 6.91 13.40 19.09
N GLN A 142 7.60 13.92 20.10
CA GLN A 142 7.00 14.34 21.37
C GLN A 142 7.41 15.77 21.68
N LYS A 143 6.46 16.53 22.20
CA LYS A 143 6.72 17.88 22.69
C LYS A 143 7.38 17.82 24.07
N ASP A 144 8.53 18.45 24.20
CA ASP A 144 9.18 18.59 25.50
C ASP A 144 8.39 19.54 26.39
N GLU A 145 7.93 19.04 27.53
CA GLU A 145 7.08 19.82 28.45
C GLU A 145 7.77 21.05 29.04
N LYS A 146 9.10 21.05 29.15
CA LYS A 146 9.88 22.13 29.74
C LYS A 146 10.24 23.23 28.76
N THR A 147 10.57 22.84 27.52
CA THR A 147 11.06 23.77 26.48
C THR A 147 10.01 24.10 25.44
N GLY A 148 8.95 23.31 25.33
CA GLY A 148 7.92 23.42 24.29
C GLY A 148 8.41 23.00 22.89
N ILE A 149 9.63 22.47 22.77
CA ILE A 149 10.25 22.09 21.50
C ILE A 149 9.90 20.63 21.18
N ASP A 150 9.62 20.35 19.91
CA ASP A 150 9.37 18.98 19.45
C ASP A 150 10.68 18.18 19.38
N LYS A 151 10.68 16.98 19.96
CA LYS A 151 11.80 16.04 19.99
C LYS A 151 11.46 14.79 19.20
N VAL A 152 12.39 14.32 18.37
CA VAL A 152 12.30 13.02 17.72
C VAL A 152 12.96 11.97 18.60
N ILE A 153 12.15 11.04 19.10
CA ILE A 153 12.57 9.99 20.05
C ILE A 153 12.52 8.64 19.35
N ILE A 154 13.52 7.81 19.59
CA ILE A 154 13.53 6.41 19.18
C ILE A 154 12.70 5.63 20.18
N THR A 155 11.54 5.13 19.76
CA THR A 155 10.64 4.33 20.60
C THR A 155 11.22 2.95 20.84
N ALA A 156 11.71 2.31 19.76
CA ALA A 156 12.42 1.04 19.82
C ALA A 156 13.29 0.82 18.57
N PRO A 157 14.50 0.28 18.68
CA PRO A 157 15.19 -0.34 17.57
C PRO A 157 14.51 -1.67 17.20
N ILE A 158 14.43 -1.98 15.90
CA ILE A 158 13.92 -3.27 15.43
C ILE A 158 14.96 -4.35 15.74
N PRO A 159 14.58 -5.49 16.38
CA PRO A 159 15.49 -6.56 16.73
C PRO A 159 16.27 -7.09 15.51
N GLY A 160 17.58 -7.28 15.67
CA GLY A 160 18.49 -7.70 14.60
C GLY A 160 18.81 -6.63 13.56
N GLY A 161 18.19 -5.46 13.65
CA GLY A 161 18.36 -4.36 12.70
C GLY A 161 19.69 -3.58 12.86
N PRO A 162 20.04 -2.72 11.88
CA PRO A 162 21.26 -1.91 11.93
C PRO A 162 21.32 -0.95 13.13
N ALA A 163 20.19 -0.35 13.51
CA ALA A 163 20.12 0.56 14.66
C ALA A 163 20.48 -0.15 15.97
N GLU A 164 19.91 -1.34 16.20
CA GLU A 164 20.24 -2.15 17.38
C GLU A 164 21.72 -2.54 17.40
N LYS A 165 22.26 -3.03 16.25
CA LYS A 165 23.69 -3.38 16.11
C LYS A 165 24.62 -2.20 16.34
N ALA A 166 24.20 -0.98 16.02
CA ALA A 166 24.95 0.25 16.30
C ALA A 166 24.81 0.71 17.77
N GLY A 167 24.05 0.00 18.59
CA GLY A 167 23.81 0.33 20.01
C GLY A 167 22.89 1.54 20.20
N ILE A 168 21.94 1.74 19.33
CA ILE A 168 20.79 2.63 19.53
C ILE A 168 19.86 1.96 20.55
N LEU A 169 19.30 2.75 21.45
CA LEU A 169 18.38 2.29 22.49
C LEU A 169 17.05 3.02 22.43
N ALA A 170 16.01 2.40 22.99
CA ALA A 170 14.76 3.09 23.26
C ALA A 170 15.00 4.31 24.17
N GLY A 171 14.33 5.44 23.87
CA GLY A 171 14.50 6.70 24.59
C GLY A 171 15.61 7.60 24.03
N ASP A 172 16.45 7.15 23.11
CA ASP A 172 17.43 8.01 22.44
C ASP A 172 16.72 9.15 21.69
N VAL A 173 17.15 10.39 21.91
CA VAL A 173 16.63 11.57 21.23
C VAL A 173 17.55 11.96 20.09
N ILE A 174 17.06 11.95 18.86
CA ILE A 174 17.84 12.37 17.68
C ILE A 174 17.87 13.91 17.64
N ILE A 175 19.06 14.48 17.49
CA ILE A 175 19.26 15.93 17.37
C ILE A 175 19.86 16.34 16.02
N LYS A 176 20.61 15.43 15.35
CA LYS A 176 21.15 15.66 14.01
C LYS A 176 21.11 14.39 13.18
N VAL A 177 20.98 14.57 11.86
CA VAL A 177 21.16 13.54 10.83
C VAL A 177 22.20 14.09 9.84
N ASP A 178 23.30 13.35 9.61
CA ASP A 178 24.43 13.74 8.75
C ASP A 178 24.95 15.16 9.09
N ASP A 179 25.21 15.38 10.38
CA ASP A 179 25.68 16.64 10.98
C ASP A 179 24.70 17.83 10.85
N LYS A 180 23.53 17.67 10.24
CA LYS A 180 22.49 18.71 10.09
C LYS A 180 21.46 18.60 11.19
N SER A 181 21.14 19.74 11.83
CA SER A 181 20.05 19.83 12.82
C SER A 181 18.72 19.38 12.22
N ILE A 182 17.88 18.75 13.06
CA ILE A 182 16.52 18.33 12.70
C ILE A 182 15.45 19.09 13.50
N GLN A 183 15.84 20.14 14.25
CA GLN A 183 14.99 20.80 15.22
C GLN A 183 13.68 21.37 14.64
N ASP A 184 13.74 21.89 13.39
CA ASP A 184 12.58 22.52 12.74
C ASP A 184 11.91 21.62 11.69
N LEU A 185 12.23 20.33 11.72
CA LEU A 185 11.71 19.35 10.76
C LEU A 185 10.53 18.59 11.33
N THR A 186 9.58 18.27 10.46
CA THR A 186 8.53 17.31 10.75
C THR A 186 9.07 15.88 10.80
N LEU A 187 8.37 14.98 11.50
CA LEU A 187 8.79 13.57 11.58
C LEU A 187 8.97 12.90 10.20
N PRO A 188 8.09 13.11 9.20
CA PRO A 188 8.32 12.60 7.85
C PRO A 188 9.62 13.09 7.20
N GLU A 189 9.98 14.36 7.39
CA GLU A 189 11.22 14.93 6.86
C GLU A 189 12.46 14.32 7.52
N VAL A 190 12.40 14.09 8.83
CA VAL A 190 13.47 13.38 9.56
C VAL A 190 13.60 11.94 9.06
N VAL A 191 12.49 11.21 8.94
CA VAL A 191 12.46 9.85 8.39
C VAL A 191 13.04 9.83 6.96
N LYS A 192 12.68 10.79 6.12
CA LYS A 192 13.23 10.92 4.76
C LYS A 192 14.75 11.09 4.73
N ARG A 193 15.34 11.82 5.70
CA ARG A 193 16.80 11.98 5.82
C ARG A 193 17.48 10.71 6.34
N ILE A 194 16.82 9.98 7.26
CA ILE A 194 17.37 8.76 7.84
C ILE A 194 17.32 7.60 6.85
N ARG A 195 16.21 7.46 6.08
CA ARG A 195 16.08 6.47 5.01
C ARG A 195 17.06 6.76 3.88
N GLY A 196 17.40 5.74 3.10
CA GLY A 196 18.27 5.87 1.93
C GLY A 196 18.62 4.50 1.37
N GLN A 197 19.42 4.47 0.32
CA GLN A 197 19.77 3.24 -0.37
C GLN A 197 20.52 2.30 0.57
N ARG A 198 20.21 1.01 0.48
CA ARG A 198 20.89 -0.07 1.18
C ARG A 198 22.41 0.00 0.97
N GLY A 199 23.18 -0.25 2.04
CA GLY A 199 24.63 -0.21 2.02
C GLY A 199 25.26 1.19 2.18
N THR A 200 24.44 2.26 2.16
CA THR A 200 24.92 3.62 2.46
C THR A 200 24.89 3.88 3.96
N GLU A 201 25.79 4.72 4.45
CA GLU A 201 25.86 5.11 5.84
C GLU A 201 24.99 6.34 6.12
N VAL A 202 24.41 6.41 7.33
CA VAL A 202 23.82 7.62 7.91
C VAL A 202 24.42 7.84 9.29
N LYS A 203 24.75 9.08 9.60
CA LYS A 203 25.26 9.48 10.91
C LYS A 203 24.14 10.10 11.73
N LEU A 204 23.78 9.49 12.85
CA LEU A 204 22.86 10.06 13.83
C LEU A 204 23.64 10.66 14.98
N THR A 205 23.35 11.90 15.36
CA THR A 205 23.77 12.46 16.64
C THR A 205 22.58 12.37 17.60
N ILE A 206 22.72 11.61 18.67
CA ILE A 206 21.68 11.36 19.67
C ILE A 206 22.04 11.92 21.05
N VAL A 207 21.03 12.18 21.85
CA VAL A 207 21.15 12.48 23.29
C VAL A 207 20.47 11.37 24.06
N ARG A 208 21.16 10.82 25.05
CA ARG A 208 20.68 9.76 25.94
C ARG A 208 20.65 10.27 27.36
N GLU A 209 19.57 9.98 28.10
CA GLU A 209 19.32 10.56 29.44
C GLU A 209 20.50 10.37 30.42
N GLU A 210 21.13 9.21 30.36
CA GLU A 210 22.25 8.86 31.26
C GLU A 210 23.62 9.39 30.80
N GLN A 211 23.70 10.07 29.65
CA GLN A 211 24.97 10.54 29.09
C GLN A 211 24.95 12.05 28.84
N PRO A 212 25.86 12.83 29.49
CA PRO A 212 25.82 14.29 29.43
C PRO A 212 26.26 14.89 28.10
N LYS A 213 26.83 14.09 27.19
CA LYS A 213 27.31 14.55 25.89
C LYS A 213 26.58 13.85 24.75
N PRO A 214 26.26 14.54 23.65
CA PRO A 214 25.74 13.90 22.46
C PRO A 214 26.66 12.77 21.95
N ILE A 215 26.03 11.72 21.42
CA ILE A 215 26.69 10.52 20.92
C ILE A 215 26.48 10.46 19.42
N ASP A 216 27.56 10.31 18.67
CA ASP A 216 27.50 10.06 17.23
C ASP A 216 27.44 8.55 16.97
N LYS A 217 26.52 8.14 16.13
CA LYS A 217 26.30 6.77 15.68
C LYS A 217 26.29 6.71 14.16
N ALA A 218 27.29 6.06 13.57
CA ALA A 218 27.31 5.71 12.16
C ALA A 218 26.57 4.39 11.96
N ILE A 219 25.56 4.37 11.09
CA ILE A 219 24.67 3.23 10.87
C ILE A 219 24.61 2.95 9.38
N VAL A 220 25.02 1.77 8.96
CA VAL A 220 24.87 1.34 7.56
C VAL A 220 23.43 0.90 7.34
N ARG A 221 22.76 1.53 6.37
CA ARG A 221 21.39 1.19 6.00
C ARG A 221 21.33 -0.22 5.43
N ASP A 222 20.32 -0.97 5.83
CA ASP A 222 20.07 -2.31 5.31
C ASP A 222 18.58 -2.49 5.04
N LYS A 223 18.22 -3.63 4.46
CA LYS A 223 16.85 -4.09 4.30
C LYS A 223 16.24 -4.36 5.68
N ILE A 224 15.21 -3.65 6.01
CA ILE A 224 14.46 -3.78 7.26
C ILE A 224 13.15 -4.49 6.95
N GLU A 225 12.92 -5.62 7.57
CA GLU A 225 11.63 -6.30 7.53
C GLU A 225 10.71 -5.72 8.62
N ILE A 226 9.48 -5.40 8.23
CA ILE A 226 8.47 -4.95 9.19
C ILE A 226 7.85 -6.21 9.82
N PRO A 227 7.95 -6.40 11.15
CA PRO A 227 7.34 -7.56 11.78
C PRO A 227 5.82 -7.55 11.59
N ASN A 228 5.30 -8.49 10.80
CA ASN A 228 3.87 -8.61 10.51
C ASN A 228 3.26 -9.93 10.97
N VAL A 229 4.09 -10.90 11.38
CA VAL A 229 3.68 -12.18 11.96
C VAL A 229 4.44 -12.42 13.25
N GLU A 230 3.72 -12.63 14.33
CA GLU A 230 4.26 -13.08 15.62
C GLU A 230 3.66 -14.43 15.97
N SER A 231 4.47 -15.34 16.51
CA SER A 231 3.99 -16.67 16.87
C SER A 231 4.56 -17.15 18.19
N LYS A 232 3.76 -17.91 18.91
CA LYS A 232 4.17 -18.60 20.17
C LYS A 232 3.35 -19.86 20.40
N MET A 233 3.93 -20.80 21.12
CA MET A 233 3.20 -21.97 21.63
C MET A 233 2.54 -21.60 22.95
N LEU A 234 1.22 -21.79 23.04
CA LEU A 234 0.45 -21.67 24.28
C LEU A 234 0.35 -23.03 25.00
N GLU A 235 -0.15 -23.00 26.22
CA GLU A 235 -0.48 -24.21 26.97
C GLU A 235 -1.40 -25.14 26.18
N GLY A 236 -1.33 -26.45 26.41
CA GLY A 236 -2.10 -27.43 25.68
C GLY A 236 -1.62 -27.66 24.23
N LYS A 237 -0.45 -27.14 23.86
CA LYS A 237 0.12 -27.21 22.50
C LYS A 237 -0.76 -26.52 21.46
N ILE A 238 -1.31 -25.38 21.81
CA ILE A 238 -2.03 -24.50 20.89
C ILE A 238 -1.03 -23.50 20.28
N GLY A 239 -0.86 -23.52 18.97
CA GLY A 239 -0.09 -22.51 18.27
C GLY A 239 -0.90 -21.20 18.20
N TYR A 240 -0.32 -20.11 18.67
CA TYR A 240 -0.87 -18.77 18.51
C TYR A 240 -0.06 -18.06 17.45
N ILE A 241 -0.74 -17.47 16.45
CA ILE A 241 -0.13 -16.64 15.43
C ILE A 241 -0.94 -15.35 15.31
N TRP A 242 -0.29 -14.22 15.52
CA TRP A 242 -0.84 -12.90 15.26
C TRP A 242 -0.35 -12.40 13.91
N LEU A 243 -1.25 -12.20 12.96
CA LEU A 243 -0.99 -11.59 11.67
C LEU A 243 -1.47 -10.13 11.71
N ARG A 244 -0.53 -9.18 11.64
CA ARG A 244 -0.81 -7.74 11.78
C ARG A 244 -1.30 -7.11 10.48
N ARG A 245 -0.87 -7.59 9.32
CA ARG A 245 -1.19 -7.03 8.01
C ARG A 245 -1.00 -8.06 6.89
N PHE A 246 -1.76 -7.91 5.81
CA PHE A 246 -1.62 -8.70 4.59
C PHE A 246 -0.70 -7.99 3.58
N ASP A 247 0.60 -8.03 3.81
CA ASP A 247 1.63 -7.57 2.89
C ASP A 247 2.12 -8.70 1.96
N ARG A 248 3.13 -8.42 1.13
CA ARG A 248 3.68 -9.43 0.21
C ARG A 248 4.38 -10.59 0.89
N GLN A 249 4.76 -10.46 2.17
CA GLN A 249 5.48 -11.47 2.92
C GLN A 249 4.56 -12.31 3.83
N ALA A 250 3.32 -11.87 4.03
CA ALA A 250 2.39 -12.46 5.02
C ALA A 250 2.21 -13.97 4.85
N GLU A 251 2.01 -14.47 3.62
CA GLU A 251 1.88 -15.90 3.35
C GLU A 251 3.13 -16.68 3.76
N GLY A 252 4.30 -16.25 3.28
CA GLY A 252 5.57 -16.94 3.56
C GLY A 252 5.89 -16.96 5.06
N LYS A 253 5.71 -15.82 5.75
CA LYS A 253 5.92 -15.70 7.20
C LYS A 253 4.92 -16.54 8.00
N LEU A 254 3.66 -16.57 7.57
CA LEU A 254 2.64 -17.41 8.20
C LEU A 254 2.95 -18.91 8.01
N HIS A 255 3.36 -19.29 6.82
CA HIS A 255 3.75 -20.67 6.52
C HIS A 255 4.95 -21.12 7.37
N GLU A 256 5.97 -20.28 7.50
CA GLU A 256 7.12 -20.50 8.36
C GLU A 256 6.71 -20.66 9.84
N ALA A 257 5.87 -19.75 10.35
CA ALA A 257 5.38 -19.80 11.73
C ALA A 257 4.59 -21.09 12.01
N VAL A 258 3.70 -21.49 11.10
CA VAL A 258 2.95 -22.74 11.20
C VAL A 258 3.92 -23.94 11.23
N GLY A 259 4.91 -23.98 10.34
CA GLY A 259 5.90 -25.05 10.29
C GLY A 259 6.70 -25.17 11.58
N GLN A 260 7.14 -24.05 12.16
CA GLN A 260 7.86 -24.03 13.44
C GLN A 260 6.99 -24.54 14.60
N LEU A 261 5.72 -24.14 14.66
CA LEU A 261 4.78 -24.59 15.69
C LEU A 261 4.44 -26.08 15.53
N GLN A 262 4.33 -26.57 14.29
CA GLN A 262 4.12 -28.00 14.01
C GLN A 262 5.31 -28.85 14.50
N GLN A 263 6.55 -28.41 14.28
CA GLN A 263 7.76 -29.07 14.78
C GLN A 263 7.78 -29.14 16.33
N GLN A 264 7.17 -28.14 17.00
CA GLN A 264 6.99 -28.14 18.46
C GLN A 264 5.82 -29.00 18.92
N GLY A 265 5.08 -29.65 18.01
CA GLY A 265 3.97 -30.55 18.29
C GLY A 265 2.64 -29.85 18.49
N MET A 266 2.39 -28.77 17.74
CA MET A 266 1.11 -28.05 17.72
C MET A 266 -0.07 -29.00 17.44
N LYS A 267 -1.14 -28.87 18.26
CA LYS A 267 -2.37 -29.66 18.13
C LYS A 267 -3.58 -28.86 17.68
N GLY A 268 -3.49 -27.53 17.64
CA GLY A 268 -4.52 -26.62 17.17
C GLY A 268 -3.92 -25.24 16.93
N LEU A 269 -4.52 -24.46 16.03
CA LEU A 269 -4.07 -23.12 15.65
C LEU A 269 -5.08 -22.06 16.10
N LEU A 270 -4.59 -21.05 16.77
CA LEU A 270 -5.30 -19.80 17.02
C LEU A 270 -4.68 -18.71 16.12
N LEU A 271 -5.37 -18.36 15.04
CA LEU A 271 -4.99 -17.28 14.14
C LEU A 271 -5.65 -15.97 14.61
N ASP A 272 -4.84 -15.03 15.02
CA ASP A 272 -5.32 -13.74 15.48
C ASP A 272 -5.25 -12.70 14.35
N LEU A 273 -6.42 -12.27 13.90
CA LEU A 273 -6.63 -11.18 12.95
C LEU A 273 -7.24 -9.94 13.63
N SER A 274 -7.30 -9.92 14.95
CA SER A 274 -7.77 -8.73 15.68
C SER A 274 -6.83 -7.56 15.42
N VAL A 275 -7.40 -6.35 15.24
CA VAL A 275 -6.66 -5.12 14.90
C VAL A 275 -5.89 -5.21 13.55
N ASN A 276 -6.19 -6.17 12.69
CA ASN A 276 -5.61 -6.27 11.36
C ASN A 276 -6.49 -5.54 10.33
N PRO A 277 -6.08 -4.36 9.82
CA PRO A 277 -6.89 -3.56 8.89
C PRO A 277 -6.95 -4.14 7.46
N GLY A 278 -6.32 -5.28 7.23
CA GLY A 278 -6.24 -5.92 5.91
C GLY A 278 -4.91 -5.71 5.22
N GLY A 279 -4.95 -5.44 3.93
CA GLY A 279 -3.80 -5.28 3.06
C GLY A 279 -4.08 -5.71 1.63
N LEU A 280 -3.12 -6.38 1.00
CA LEU A 280 -3.19 -6.81 -0.40
C LEU A 280 -4.21 -7.94 -0.60
N LEU A 281 -5.06 -7.80 -1.62
CA LEU A 281 -6.03 -8.82 -2.03
C LEU A 281 -5.35 -10.16 -2.37
N ASP A 282 -4.29 -10.13 -3.18
CA ASP A 282 -3.54 -11.33 -3.54
C ASP A 282 -2.94 -12.02 -2.32
N SER A 283 -2.48 -11.27 -1.33
CA SER A 283 -1.99 -11.82 -0.07
C SER A 283 -3.11 -12.50 0.72
N ALA A 284 -4.30 -11.88 0.77
CA ALA A 284 -5.47 -12.49 1.40
C ALA A 284 -5.88 -13.82 0.74
N VAL A 285 -5.83 -13.86 -0.60
CA VAL A 285 -6.14 -15.08 -1.35
C VAL A 285 -5.14 -16.20 -1.06
N ARG A 286 -3.83 -15.88 -1.07
CA ARG A 286 -2.79 -16.86 -0.73
C ARG A 286 -2.89 -17.34 0.71
N VAL A 287 -3.04 -16.42 1.67
CA VAL A 287 -3.22 -16.78 3.09
C VAL A 287 -4.51 -17.58 3.31
N GLY A 288 -5.62 -17.15 2.71
CA GLY A 288 -6.89 -17.90 2.76
C GLY A 288 -6.75 -19.30 2.17
N GLY A 289 -6.04 -19.41 1.04
CA GLY A 289 -5.72 -20.66 0.37
C GLY A 289 -4.91 -21.66 1.20
N MET A 290 -4.20 -21.22 2.26
CA MET A 290 -3.59 -22.12 3.23
C MET A 290 -4.61 -22.89 4.07
N PHE A 291 -5.84 -22.43 4.16
CA PHE A 291 -6.87 -22.97 5.02
C PHE A 291 -7.99 -23.67 4.25
N VAL A 292 -8.38 -23.15 3.08
CA VAL A 292 -9.53 -23.61 2.32
C VAL A 292 -9.11 -24.11 0.93
N SER A 293 -10.01 -24.83 0.26
CA SER A 293 -9.86 -25.26 -1.13
C SER A 293 -10.94 -24.61 -1.99
N GLY A 294 -10.62 -24.35 -3.27
CA GLY A 294 -11.57 -23.67 -4.18
C GLY A 294 -11.61 -22.16 -3.98
N PRO A 295 -12.78 -21.52 -4.12
CA PRO A 295 -12.89 -20.06 -4.02
C PRO A 295 -12.54 -19.57 -2.62
N VAL A 296 -11.61 -18.59 -2.55
CA VAL A 296 -11.32 -17.83 -1.32
C VAL A 296 -12.21 -16.59 -1.26
N VAL A 297 -12.46 -15.98 -2.42
CA VAL A 297 -13.25 -14.76 -2.56
C VAL A 297 -13.81 -14.68 -3.97
N TRP A 298 -14.96 -14.06 -4.15
CA TRP A 298 -15.50 -13.67 -5.45
C TRP A 298 -15.30 -12.18 -5.64
N ILE A 299 -14.93 -11.76 -6.84
CA ILE A 299 -14.78 -10.36 -7.25
C ILE A 299 -15.93 -10.00 -8.17
N GLU A 300 -16.64 -8.92 -7.84
CA GLU A 300 -17.77 -8.39 -8.59
C GLU A 300 -17.40 -7.01 -9.14
N GLU A 301 -17.08 -6.94 -10.41
CA GLU A 301 -16.72 -5.72 -11.13
C GLU A 301 -17.92 -5.12 -11.84
N ARG A 302 -17.87 -3.82 -12.10
CA ARG A 302 -18.94 -3.13 -12.84
C ARG A 302 -19.10 -3.71 -14.25
N GLY A 303 -20.30 -4.24 -14.54
CA GLY A 303 -20.66 -4.74 -15.88
C GLY A 303 -20.05 -6.09 -16.24
N ALA A 304 -19.46 -6.82 -15.29
CA ALA A 304 -18.96 -8.17 -15.46
C ALA A 304 -19.68 -9.16 -14.52
N GLU A 305 -19.68 -10.43 -14.91
CA GLU A 305 -20.14 -11.49 -14.00
C GLU A 305 -19.11 -11.73 -12.90
N PRO A 306 -19.56 -11.95 -11.65
CA PRO A 306 -18.63 -12.25 -10.56
C PRO A 306 -17.76 -13.45 -10.86
N HIS A 307 -16.43 -13.30 -10.64
CA HIS A 307 -15.46 -14.38 -10.86
C HIS A 307 -14.72 -14.73 -9.56
N PRO A 308 -14.34 -16.02 -9.36
CA PRO A 308 -13.64 -16.42 -8.15
C PRO A 308 -12.13 -16.21 -8.24
N MET A 309 -11.53 -15.85 -7.12
CA MET A 309 -10.10 -16.06 -6.86
C MET A 309 -9.95 -17.31 -5.99
N ASN A 310 -9.29 -18.31 -6.54
CA ASN A 310 -9.20 -19.63 -5.92
C ASN A 310 -7.91 -19.81 -5.13
N ALA A 311 -7.96 -20.71 -4.14
CA ALA A 311 -6.79 -21.22 -3.46
C ALA A 311 -5.88 -21.98 -4.44
N GLU A 312 -4.56 -21.84 -4.27
CA GLU A 312 -3.58 -22.64 -5.00
C GLU A 312 -3.57 -24.07 -4.46
N PRO A 313 -3.61 -25.09 -5.33
CA PRO A 313 -3.56 -26.49 -4.90
C PRO A 313 -2.26 -26.83 -4.17
N GLY A 314 -2.34 -27.61 -3.10
CA GLY A 314 -1.19 -28.13 -2.37
C GLY A 314 -0.57 -27.17 -1.35
N GLN A 315 -1.17 -26.01 -1.15
CA GLN A 315 -0.73 -25.02 -0.14
C GLN A 315 -1.43 -25.21 1.23
N GLN A 316 -2.41 -26.11 1.30
CA GLN A 316 -3.28 -26.24 2.48
C GLN A 316 -2.53 -26.84 3.66
N ILE A 317 -2.73 -26.24 4.84
CA ILE A 317 -2.35 -26.81 6.13
C ILE A 317 -3.20 -28.05 6.39
N ASP A 318 -2.66 -29.01 7.17
CA ASP A 318 -3.38 -30.25 7.51
C ASP A 318 -4.87 -29.99 7.81
N PRO A 319 -5.79 -30.52 7.02
CA PRO A 319 -7.22 -30.27 7.16
C PRO A 319 -7.79 -30.76 8.50
N LYS A 320 -7.08 -31.65 9.20
CA LYS A 320 -7.48 -32.17 10.52
C LYS A 320 -7.05 -31.26 11.66
N LEU A 321 -6.14 -30.30 11.43
CA LEU A 321 -5.72 -29.36 12.47
C LEU A 321 -6.90 -28.46 12.86
N PRO A 322 -7.35 -28.45 14.13
CA PRO A 322 -8.37 -27.51 14.58
C PRO A 322 -7.89 -26.07 14.44
N ILE A 323 -8.75 -25.17 13.95
CA ILE A 323 -8.45 -23.75 13.75
C ILE A 323 -9.52 -22.90 14.41
N VAL A 324 -9.06 -21.89 15.13
CA VAL A 324 -9.87 -20.77 15.62
C VAL A 324 -9.27 -19.49 15.06
N VAL A 325 -10.11 -18.61 14.56
CA VAL A 325 -9.72 -17.27 14.08
C VAL A 325 -10.33 -16.21 14.98
N LEU A 326 -9.48 -15.33 15.53
CA LEU A 326 -9.93 -14.17 16.29
C LEU A 326 -10.12 -12.96 15.37
N ILE A 327 -11.27 -12.30 15.50
CA ILE A 327 -11.58 -11.03 14.82
C ILE A 327 -12.18 -10.02 15.78
N ASN A 328 -12.06 -8.73 15.46
CA ASN A 328 -12.75 -7.65 16.13
C ASN A 328 -13.17 -6.54 15.15
N GLU A 329 -13.74 -5.45 15.67
CA GLU A 329 -14.20 -4.32 14.88
C GLU A 329 -13.12 -3.62 14.05
N ALA A 330 -11.85 -3.84 14.34
CA ALA A 330 -10.72 -3.33 13.55
C ALA A 330 -10.20 -4.35 12.53
N SER A 331 -10.73 -5.58 12.52
CA SER A 331 -10.45 -6.56 11.46
C SER A 331 -11.22 -6.16 10.20
N ALA A 332 -10.49 -5.83 9.12
CA ALA A 332 -11.11 -5.27 7.92
C ALA A 332 -10.54 -5.87 6.62
N SER A 333 -11.31 -5.78 5.52
CA SER A 333 -10.84 -6.07 4.15
C SER A 333 -10.24 -7.47 4.01
N ALA A 334 -8.93 -7.61 3.76
CA ALA A 334 -8.20 -8.89 3.64
C ALA A 334 -8.45 -9.83 4.84
N SER A 335 -8.53 -9.30 6.07
CA SER A 335 -8.88 -10.09 7.26
C SER A 335 -10.28 -10.69 7.14
N GLU A 336 -11.22 -9.93 6.57
CA GLU A 336 -12.60 -10.37 6.36
C GLU A 336 -12.72 -11.40 5.23
N ILE A 337 -11.87 -11.29 4.20
CA ILE A 337 -11.75 -12.31 3.14
C ILE A 337 -11.33 -13.64 3.75
N VAL A 338 -10.25 -13.66 4.54
CA VAL A 338 -9.72 -14.88 5.16
C VAL A 338 -10.70 -15.46 6.18
N ALA A 339 -11.23 -14.62 7.08
CA ALA A 339 -12.22 -15.06 8.08
C ALA A 339 -13.50 -15.60 7.41
N GLY A 340 -13.99 -14.89 6.39
CA GLY A 340 -15.17 -15.30 5.62
C GLY A 340 -14.97 -16.59 4.84
N ALA A 341 -13.79 -16.80 4.27
CA ALA A 341 -13.44 -18.05 3.58
C ALA A 341 -13.42 -19.23 4.55
N ILE A 342 -12.74 -19.08 5.70
CA ILE A 342 -12.66 -20.13 6.73
C ILE A 342 -14.05 -20.45 7.29
N GLN A 343 -14.90 -19.44 7.51
CA GLN A 343 -16.25 -19.61 8.01
C GLN A 343 -17.16 -20.33 7.00
N ASP A 344 -17.15 -19.89 5.74
CA ASP A 344 -18.02 -20.44 4.69
C ASP A 344 -17.66 -21.91 4.36
N ASP A 345 -16.38 -22.23 4.36
CA ASP A 345 -15.87 -23.60 4.15
C ASP A 345 -16.00 -24.49 5.41
N LYS A 346 -16.45 -23.92 6.53
CA LYS A 346 -16.51 -24.59 7.85
C LYS A 346 -15.16 -25.17 8.28
N ARG A 347 -14.07 -24.56 7.82
CA ARG A 347 -12.69 -25.01 8.09
C ARG A 347 -12.25 -24.71 9.51
N GLY A 348 -12.80 -23.70 10.13
CA GLY A 348 -12.47 -23.26 11.49
C GLY A 348 -13.60 -22.45 12.13
N LEU A 349 -13.43 -22.13 13.38
CA LEU A 349 -14.37 -21.34 14.16
C LEU A 349 -13.93 -19.89 14.20
N ILE A 350 -14.80 -18.98 13.84
CA ILE A 350 -14.57 -17.54 13.96
C ILE A 350 -15.06 -17.06 15.32
N VAL A 351 -14.18 -16.40 16.08
CA VAL A 351 -14.43 -16.00 17.47
C VAL A 351 -14.09 -14.53 17.66
N GLY A 352 -14.79 -13.83 18.54
CA GLY A 352 -14.51 -12.44 18.88
C GLY A 352 -15.69 -11.52 18.71
N GLN A 353 -15.49 -10.43 17.96
CA GLN A 353 -16.52 -9.41 17.72
C GLN A 353 -16.74 -9.26 16.21
N LYS A 354 -17.90 -8.68 15.83
CA LYS A 354 -18.21 -8.36 14.44
C LYS A 354 -17.07 -7.54 13.81
N SER A 355 -16.62 -7.92 12.61
CA SER A 355 -15.59 -7.20 11.88
C SER A 355 -16.09 -5.88 11.28
N PHE A 356 -15.22 -5.11 10.67
CA PHE A 356 -15.46 -3.76 10.19
C PHE A 356 -16.53 -3.66 9.12
N GLY A 357 -16.49 -4.52 8.09
CA GLY A 357 -17.42 -4.49 6.96
C GLY A 357 -16.90 -3.70 5.76
N LYS A 358 -15.64 -3.86 5.38
CA LYS A 358 -15.10 -3.28 4.16
C LYS A 358 -15.14 -4.32 3.04
N GLY A 359 -16.19 -4.31 2.22
CA GLY A 359 -16.42 -5.21 1.07
C GLY A 359 -15.96 -4.65 -0.28
N LYS A 360 -15.03 -3.68 -0.30
CA LYS A 360 -14.59 -2.95 -1.50
C LYS A 360 -13.16 -3.29 -1.88
N VAL A 361 -12.90 -3.40 -3.19
CA VAL A 361 -11.56 -3.56 -3.77
C VAL A 361 -11.13 -2.24 -4.38
N GLN A 362 -9.91 -1.79 -4.05
CA GLN A 362 -9.29 -0.63 -4.68
C GLN A 362 -8.21 -1.07 -5.66
N THR A 363 -8.28 -0.56 -6.89
CA THR A 363 -7.18 -0.62 -7.84
C THR A 363 -6.31 0.62 -7.67
N VAL A 364 -5.00 0.41 -7.60
CA VAL A 364 -4.02 1.51 -7.52
C VAL A 364 -3.45 1.77 -8.90
N ILE A 365 -3.58 3.01 -9.36
CA ILE A 365 -3.12 3.49 -10.66
C ILE A 365 -2.06 4.54 -10.42
N GLU A 366 -0.82 4.27 -10.85
CA GLU A 366 0.27 5.25 -10.80
C GLU A 366 0.08 6.29 -11.90
N LEU A 367 0.31 7.57 -11.57
CA LEU A 367 0.19 8.69 -12.45
C LEU A 367 1.59 9.18 -12.92
N ASN A 368 1.61 9.98 -13.99
CA ASN A 368 2.85 10.39 -14.66
C ASN A 368 3.81 11.21 -13.79
N ASP A 369 3.33 11.85 -12.75
CA ASP A 369 4.13 12.66 -11.82
C ASP A 369 4.63 11.85 -10.62
N GLY A 370 4.39 10.52 -10.62
CA GLY A 370 4.73 9.60 -9.51
C GLY A 370 3.71 9.60 -8.37
N SER A 371 2.64 10.37 -8.46
CA SER A 371 1.48 10.26 -7.58
C SER A 371 0.64 9.03 -7.97
N ALA A 372 -0.36 8.66 -7.17
CA ALA A 372 -1.22 7.54 -7.49
C ALA A 372 -2.67 7.77 -7.09
N LEU A 373 -3.56 7.07 -7.78
CA LEU A 373 -4.99 7.02 -7.49
C LEU A 373 -5.35 5.61 -7.00
N ALA A 374 -5.84 5.49 -5.78
CA ALA A 374 -6.53 4.29 -5.33
C ALA A 374 -8.03 4.50 -5.56
N ILE A 375 -8.62 3.73 -6.47
CA ILE A 375 -10.04 3.85 -6.85
C ILE A 375 -10.77 2.55 -6.58
N THR A 376 -11.98 2.62 -6.03
CA THR A 376 -12.84 1.46 -5.84
C THR A 376 -13.36 0.98 -7.20
N THR A 377 -12.96 -0.22 -7.60
CA THR A 377 -13.27 -0.82 -8.89
C THR A 377 -14.16 -2.03 -8.80
N ALA A 378 -14.24 -2.68 -7.62
CA ALA A 378 -15.02 -3.88 -7.42
C ALA A 378 -15.53 -4.02 -5.97
N ASN A 379 -16.53 -4.86 -5.81
CA ASN A 379 -16.90 -5.44 -4.53
C ASN A 379 -16.26 -6.83 -4.42
N TYR A 380 -16.11 -7.33 -3.19
CA TYR A 380 -15.82 -8.74 -2.99
C TYR A 380 -16.91 -9.42 -2.16
N LEU A 381 -17.12 -10.69 -2.46
CA LEU A 381 -18.09 -11.54 -1.79
C LEU A 381 -17.36 -12.75 -1.21
N THR A 382 -17.86 -13.29 -0.10
CA THR A 382 -17.32 -14.52 0.48
C THR A 382 -17.52 -15.72 -0.46
N PRO A 383 -16.91 -16.90 -0.21
CA PRO A 383 -17.12 -18.09 -1.03
C PRO A 383 -18.60 -18.46 -1.30
N LEU A 384 -19.46 -18.26 -0.31
CA LEU A 384 -20.91 -18.45 -0.47
C LEU A 384 -21.63 -17.19 -1.03
N LYS A 385 -20.88 -16.27 -1.65
CA LYS A 385 -21.37 -15.03 -2.27
C LYS A 385 -22.11 -14.10 -1.31
N ARG A 386 -21.78 -14.11 -0.03
CA ARG A 386 -22.30 -13.15 0.94
C ARG A 386 -21.63 -11.79 0.73
N ASN A 387 -22.42 -10.75 0.57
CA ASN A 387 -21.92 -9.37 0.60
C ASN A 387 -21.71 -8.94 2.06
N ILE A 388 -20.49 -8.55 2.39
CA ILE A 388 -20.08 -8.12 3.74
C ILE A 388 -19.88 -6.60 3.86
N ASP A 389 -20.04 -5.87 2.75
CA ASP A 389 -19.90 -4.41 2.77
C ASP A 389 -20.89 -3.80 3.77
N GLU A 390 -20.39 -2.95 4.69
CA GLU A 390 -21.09 -2.38 5.85
C GLU A 390 -21.62 -3.41 6.88
N LYS A 391 -21.59 -4.70 6.55
CA LYS A 391 -22.15 -5.78 7.39
C LYS A 391 -21.08 -6.47 8.23
N GLY A 392 -19.87 -6.63 7.69
CA GLY A 392 -18.77 -7.39 8.30
C GLY A 392 -19.02 -8.90 8.39
N ILE A 393 -18.07 -9.60 8.95
CA ILE A 393 -18.17 -11.01 9.32
C ILE A 393 -18.67 -11.08 10.78
N MET A 394 -19.80 -11.74 10.98
CA MET A 394 -20.29 -12.08 12.32
C MET A 394 -19.55 -13.31 12.82
N PRO A 395 -18.93 -13.26 14.01
CA PRO A 395 -18.27 -14.43 14.57
C PRO A 395 -19.27 -15.52 14.93
N ASP A 396 -18.85 -16.77 14.86
CA ASP A 396 -19.63 -17.95 15.29
C ASP A 396 -19.79 -17.99 16.83
N ARG A 397 -18.82 -17.38 17.53
CA ARG A 397 -18.84 -17.17 18.97
C ARG A 397 -18.43 -15.74 19.30
N VAL A 398 -19.39 -14.99 19.83
CA VAL A 398 -19.13 -13.61 20.30
C VAL A 398 -18.41 -13.65 21.65
N LEU A 399 -17.34 -12.88 21.76
CA LEU A 399 -16.66 -12.62 23.03
C LEU A 399 -17.11 -11.25 23.55
N GLU A 400 -17.39 -11.17 24.83
CA GLU A 400 -17.62 -9.88 25.50
C GLU A 400 -16.32 -9.06 25.50
N LYS A 401 -16.44 -7.75 25.35
CA LYS A 401 -15.28 -6.86 25.52
C LYS A 401 -14.74 -7.00 26.94
N PRO A 402 -13.41 -7.07 27.14
CA PRO A 402 -12.85 -7.02 28.47
C PRO A 402 -13.32 -5.75 29.17
N LYS A 403 -13.69 -5.86 30.43
CA LYS A 403 -14.05 -4.68 31.23
C LYS A 403 -12.80 -3.81 31.38
N LYS A 404 -12.95 -2.49 31.39
CA LYS A 404 -11.83 -1.53 31.50
C LYS A 404 -10.88 -1.78 32.69
N GLU A 405 -11.33 -2.53 33.69
CA GLU A 405 -10.52 -2.97 34.82
C GLU A 405 -9.54 -4.08 34.49
N ASP A 406 -9.86 -4.93 33.50
CA ASP A 406 -9.01 -6.04 33.05
C ASP A 406 -7.92 -5.59 32.06
N GLU A 407 -8.10 -4.44 31.36
CA GLU A 407 -7.09 -3.88 30.44
C GLU A 407 -5.79 -3.47 31.15
N LYS A 408 -5.85 -3.09 32.44
CA LYS A 408 -4.64 -2.75 33.23
C LYS A 408 -3.79 -3.96 33.58
N LEU A 409 -4.36 -5.16 33.61
CA LEU A 409 -3.66 -6.42 33.92
C LEU A 409 -2.89 -6.97 32.71
N THR A 410 -3.36 -6.71 31.49
CA THR A 410 -2.72 -7.20 30.27
C THR A 410 -1.56 -6.33 29.78
N MET A 411 -1.43 -5.09 30.26
CA MET A 411 -0.29 -4.22 29.96
C MET A 411 0.91 -4.39 30.91
N SER A 412 0.80 -5.22 31.94
CA SER A 412 1.85 -5.43 32.95
C SER A 412 2.39 -6.87 32.98
N ALA A 413 2.04 -7.72 32.05
CA ALA A 413 2.53 -9.08 31.83
C ALA A 413 3.16 -9.18 30.44
#